data_f9f15134b1c193ca9f0ad8b17fe27d4a
#
_entry.id   f9f15134b1c193ca9f0ad8b17fe27d4a
#
_cell.length_a   1.000
_cell.length_b   1.000
_cell.length_c   1.000
_cell.angle_alpha   90.00
_cell.angle_beta   90.00
_cell.angle_gamma   90.00
#
_symmetry.space_group_name_H-M   'P 1'
#
loop_
_entity.id
_entity.type
_entity.pdbx_description
1 polymer ?
#
loop_
_entity_poly.entity_id
_entity_poly.type
_entity_poly.pdbx_seq_one_letter_code
_entity_poly.pdbx_strand_id
1 'polypeptide(L)'
;GMVPGIVYGKGAKTLKIAFENKLLNKLMYAGGFYSKIINVDINGKSEKVLPKVLQYHPVTDKLIHFDFLRVQDDTKVTVDVPVEYLNQEVCPGLKQGGVLNLVRRFVELSCNANNIPEKLQYDLIESEIGDSIKISSIELPEGVKPTITDRDFVVATLVPPTIEVEEEKPEEEGEEEIEGTEGV
;
A
#
# COMPACT_ATOMS: atom_id res chain seq x y z
N GLY A 1 -13.36 -15.03 17.80
CA GLY A 1 -13.87 -13.94 18.60
C GLY A 1 -14.52 -12.87 17.74
N MET A 2 -15.22 -11.97 18.37
CA MET A 2 -15.81 -10.80 17.71
C MET A 2 -14.86 -9.60 17.82
N VAL A 3 -14.81 -8.78 16.78
CA VAL A 3 -14.05 -7.55 16.74
C VAL A 3 -15.02 -6.37 16.88
N PRO A 4 -14.80 -5.46 17.81
CA PRO A 4 -15.61 -4.25 17.95
C PRO A 4 -15.27 -3.23 16.86
N GLY A 5 -16.24 -2.41 16.51
CA GLY A 5 -16.05 -1.31 15.57
C GLY A 5 -17.12 -0.27 15.66
N ILE A 6 -16.97 0.77 14.87
CA ILE A 6 -17.90 1.88 14.79
C ILE A 6 -18.34 2.15 13.35
N VAL A 7 -19.60 2.55 13.21
CA VAL A 7 -20.15 3.06 11.96
C VAL A 7 -20.57 4.50 12.17
N TYR A 8 -19.99 5.40 11.41
CA TYR A 8 -20.26 6.84 11.49
C TYR A 8 -20.47 7.44 10.10
N GLY A 9 -20.97 8.65 10.03
CA GLY A 9 -21.17 9.39 8.77
C GLY A 9 -22.41 10.29 8.80
N LYS A 10 -22.62 11.01 7.71
CA LYS A 10 -23.71 12.00 7.61
C LYS A 10 -25.09 11.37 7.82
N GLY A 11 -25.91 12.04 8.65
CA GLY A 11 -27.36 11.81 8.76
C GLY A 11 -27.81 10.83 9.86
N ALA A 12 -26.93 10.11 10.53
CA ALA A 12 -27.32 9.22 11.61
C ALA A 12 -26.30 9.19 12.75
N LYS A 13 -26.76 8.81 13.94
CA LYS A 13 -25.89 8.65 15.10
C LYS A 13 -24.84 7.56 14.84
N THR A 14 -23.65 7.76 15.42
CA THR A 14 -22.60 6.75 15.45
C THR A 14 -23.11 5.47 16.12
N LEU A 15 -22.96 4.34 15.46
CA LEU A 15 -23.34 3.03 15.97
C LEU A 15 -22.09 2.24 16.35
N LYS A 16 -22.16 1.61 17.51
CA LYS A 16 -21.16 0.63 17.93
C LYS A 16 -21.63 -0.74 17.48
N ILE A 17 -20.80 -1.46 16.76
CA ILE A 17 -21.10 -2.78 16.20
C ILE A 17 -19.97 -3.76 16.52
N ALA A 18 -20.22 -5.04 16.36
CA ALA A 18 -19.20 -6.06 16.45
C ALA A 18 -19.42 -7.10 15.36
N PHE A 19 -18.33 -7.50 14.68
CA PHE A 19 -18.35 -8.53 13.66
C PHE A 19 -17.49 -9.73 14.05
N GLU A 20 -17.82 -10.87 13.47
CA GLU A 20 -16.95 -12.03 13.58
C GLU A 20 -15.63 -11.80 12.84
N ASN A 21 -14.51 -12.08 13.52
CA ASN A 21 -13.17 -11.93 12.95
C ASN A 21 -13.00 -12.75 11.66
N LYS A 22 -13.61 -13.93 11.56
CA LYS A 22 -13.55 -14.76 10.35
C LYS A 22 -14.16 -14.07 9.12
N LEU A 23 -15.29 -13.37 9.31
CA LEU A 23 -15.99 -12.68 8.23
C LEU A 23 -15.18 -11.49 7.74
N LEU A 24 -14.64 -10.67 8.67
CA LEU A 24 -13.79 -9.53 8.34
C LEU A 24 -12.51 -9.95 7.63
N ASN A 25 -11.83 -10.98 8.13
CA ASN A 25 -10.64 -11.51 7.48
C ASN A 25 -10.93 -11.98 6.05
N LYS A 26 -12.04 -12.70 5.83
CA LYS A 26 -12.43 -13.13 4.48
C LYS A 26 -12.63 -11.95 3.52
N LEU A 27 -13.26 -10.88 3.99
CA LEU A 27 -13.47 -9.66 3.20
C LEU A 27 -12.16 -8.94 2.90
N MET A 28 -11.23 -8.91 3.85
CA MET A 28 -9.91 -8.28 3.70
C MET A 28 -9.02 -9.03 2.70
N TYR A 29 -9.00 -10.36 2.78
CA TYR A 29 -8.21 -11.19 1.85
C TYR A 29 -8.77 -11.22 0.43
N ALA A 30 -10.01 -10.79 0.20
CA ALA A 30 -10.60 -10.69 -1.13
C ALA A 30 -9.96 -9.59 -2.00
N GLY A 31 -9.09 -8.76 -1.44
CA GLY A 31 -8.45 -7.62 -2.11
C GLY A 31 -9.36 -6.41 -2.25
N GLY A 32 -8.76 -5.22 -2.34
CA GLY A 32 -9.51 -3.96 -2.53
C GLY A 32 -10.45 -3.60 -1.39
N PHE A 33 -10.20 -4.07 -0.16
CA PHE A 33 -11.10 -3.87 0.97
C PHE A 33 -11.40 -2.39 1.26
N TYR A 34 -10.38 -1.53 1.16
CA TYR A 34 -10.51 -0.08 1.42
C TYR A 34 -11.21 0.68 0.28
N SER A 35 -11.29 0.09 -0.91
CA SER A 35 -11.93 0.68 -2.08
C SER A 35 -13.32 0.09 -2.38
N LYS A 36 -13.81 -0.83 -1.54
CA LYS A 36 -15.08 -1.54 -1.78
C LYS A 36 -16.17 -1.11 -0.81
N ILE A 37 -17.34 -0.73 -1.36
CA ILE A 37 -18.53 -0.47 -0.55
C ILE A 37 -19.11 -1.80 -0.09
N ILE A 38 -19.34 -1.92 1.21
CA ILE A 38 -19.91 -3.11 1.85
C ILE A 38 -21.31 -2.77 2.32
N ASN A 39 -22.25 -3.67 2.05
CA ASN A 39 -23.59 -3.60 2.62
C ASN A 39 -23.59 -4.33 3.96
N VAL A 40 -23.92 -3.62 5.02
CA VAL A 40 -23.95 -4.15 6.37
C VAL A 40 -25.36 -4.09 6.91
N ASP A 41 -25.88 -5.23 7.32
CA ASP A 41 -27.18 -5.32 7.98
C ASP A 41 -27.04 -5.04 9.49
N ILE A 42 -27.58 -3.90 9.91
CA ILE A 42 -27.58 -3.47 11.30
C ILE A 42 -29.02 -3.41 11.78
N ASN A 43 -29.40 -4.31 12.68
CA ASN A 43 -30.76 -4.37 13.24
C ASN A 43 -31.89 -4.41 12.18
N GLY A 44 -31.68 -5.14 11.10
CA GLY A 44 -32.65 -5.28 10.00
C GLY A 44 -32.69 -4.11 9.01
N LYS A 45 -31.74 -3.20 9.10
CA LYS A 45 -31.52 -2.14 8.11
C LYS A 45 -30.20 -2.36 7.40
N SER A 46 -30.22 -2.43 6.09
CA SER A 46 -29.02 -2.51 5.28
C SER A 46 -28.46 -1.11 5.07
N GLU A 47 -27.22 -0.91 5.49
CA GLU A 47 -26.48 0.37 5.33
C GLU A 47 -25.27 0.15 4.45
N LYS A 48 -25.04 1.07 3.50
CA LYS A 48 -23.82 1.09 2.67
C LYS A 48 -22.70 1.75 3.45
N VAL A 49 -21.61 1.03 3.66
CA VAL A 49 -20.45 1.51 4.41
C VAL A 49 -19.15 1.31 3.63
N LEU A 50 -18.23 2.21 3.85
CA LEU A 50 -16.87 2.15 3.32
C LEU A 50 -15.90 1.92 4.48
N PRO A 51 -15.03 0.90 4.44
CA PRO A 51 -13.98 0.75 5.43
C PRO A 51 -13.01 1.92 5.38
N LYS A 52 -12.71 2.51 6.54
CA LYS A 52 -11.81 3.69 6.60
C LYS A 52 -10.54 3.40 7.39
N VAL A 53 -10.66 2.76 8.54
CA VAL A 53 -9.52 2.43 9.38
C VAL A 53 -9.66 1.02 9.91
N LEU A 54 -8.56 0.27 9.89
CA LEU A 54 -8.43 -1.01 10.56
C LEU A 54 -7.25 -0.93 11.52
N GLN A 55 -7.46 -1.35 12.75
CA GLN A 55 -6.42 -1.39 13.77
C GLN A 55 -6.02 -2.82 14.05
N TYR A 56 -4.73 -3.10 13.99
CA TYR A 56 -4.15 -4.41 14.21
C TYR A 56 -3.32 -4.45 15.49
N HIS A 57 -3.26 -5.61 16.07
CA HIS A 57 -2.36 -5.87 17.20
C HIS A 57 -0.92 -5.98 16.68
N PRO A 58 0.05 -5.20 17.22
CA PRO A 58 1.39 -5.06 16.63
C PRO A 58 2.23 -6.34 16.61
N VAL A 59 1.88 -7.33 17.44
CA VAL A 59 2.65 -8.59 17.55
C VAL A 59 1.93 -9.78 16.91
N THR A 60 0.58 -9.80 16.99
CA THR A 60 -0.19 -10.96 16.53
C THR A 60 -0.95 -10.74 15.24
N ASP A 61 -0.88 -9.52 14.66
CA ASP A 61 -1.59 -9.07 13.47
C ASP A 61 -3.11 -9.32 13.49
N LYS A 62 -3.65 -9.54 14.68
CA LYS A 62 -5.09 -9.72 14.84
C LYS A 62 -5.79 -8.37 14.79
N LEU A 63 -6.90 -8.33 14.07
CA LEU A 63 -7.75 -7.15 14.02
C LEU A 63 -8.35 -6.85 15.40
N ILE A 64 -8.15 -5.62 15.89
CA ILE A 64 -8.62 -5.15 17.21
C ILE A 64 -9.85 -4.28 17.04
N HIS A 65 -9.87 -3.40 16.05
CA HIS A 65 -10.93 -2.41 15.83
C HIS A 65 -11.07 -2.10 14.35
N PHE A 66 -12.28 -1.72 13.94
CA PHE A 66 -12.56 -1.25 12.59
C PHE A 66 -13.49 -0.04 12.60
N ASP A 67 -13.25 0.86 11.66
CA ASP A 67 -14.01 2.08 11.45
C ASP A 67 -14.66 2.05 10.07
N PHE A 68 -15.98 2.17 10.03
CA PHE A 68 -16.76 2.22 8.81
C PHE A 68 -17.43 3.56 8.64
N LEU A 69 -17.27 4.14 7.47
CA LEU A 69 -17.93 5.39 7.06
C LEU A 69 -19.21 5.06 6.30
N ARG A 70 -20.36 5.59 6.75
CA ARG A 70 -21.59 5.52 5.95
C ARG A 70 -21.45 6.36 4.70
N VAL A 71 -21.78 5.79 3.57
CA VAL A 71 -21.71 6.46 2.27
C VAL A 71 -23.10 6.48 1.61
N GLN A 72 -23.39 7.60 0.98
CA GLN A 72 -24.54 7.77 0.09
C GLN A 72 -24.00 7.88 -1.32
N ASP A 73 -24.81 7.54 -2.30
CA ASP A 73 -24.42 7.41 -3.70
C ASP A 73 -23.76 8.67 -4.28
N ASP A 74 -24.13 9.87 -3.80
CA ASP A 74 -23.59 11.17 -4.24
C ASP A 74 -22.50 11.74 -3.32
N THR A 75 -22.03 10.97 -2.33
CA THR A 75 -21.03 11.46 -1.39
C THR A 75 -19.65 11.38 -2.00
N LYS A 76 -18.90 12.48 -1.99
CA LYS A 76 -17.47 12.46 -2.28
C LYS A 76 -16.73 11.79 -1.12
N VAL A 77 -15.98 10.78 -1.45
CA VAL A 77 -15.19 10.02 -0.49
C VAL A 77 -13.73 9.99 -0.92
N THR A 78 -12.89 9.91 0.07
CA THR A 78 -11.45 9.71 -0.14
C THR A 78 -11.15 8.26 0.21
N VAL A 79 -10.57 7.53 -0.73
CA VAL A 79 -10.29 6.09 -0.62
C VAL A 79 -8.84 5.80 -0.97
N ASP A 80 -8.27 4.79 -0.33
CA ASP A 80 -6.95 4.26 -0.63
C ASP A 80 -7.09 3.09 -1.61
N VAL A 81 -6.67 3.30 -2.85
CA VAL A 81 -6.78 2.31 -3.92
C VAL A 81 -5.42 1.68 -4.18
N PRO A 82 -5.34 0.33 -4.18
CA PRO A 82 -4.09 -0.36 -4.48
C PRO A 82 -3.70 -0.20 -5.95
N VAL A 83 -2.39 -0.13 -6.20
CA VAL A 83 -1.83 -0.12 -7.55
C VAL A 83 -1.32 -1.51 -7.89
N GLU A 84 -1.81 -2.05 -8.99
CA GLU A 84 -1.41 -3.34 -9.56
C GLU A 84 -0.53 -3.09 -10.78
N TYR A 85 0.61 -3.76 -10.82
CA TYR A 85 1.56 -3.65 -11.92
C TYR A 85 1.42 -4.88 -12.81
N LEU A 86 1.03 -4.63 -14.08
CA LEU A 86 0.84 -5.67 -15.08
C LEU A 86 2.16 -5.97 -15.81
N ASN A 87 2.23 -7.17 -16.41
CA ASN A 87 3.32 -7.56 -17.31
C ASN A 87 4.73 -7.53 -16.69
N GLN A 88 4.84 -7.79 -15.39
CA GLN A 88 6.13 -7.82 -14.69
C GLN A 88 7.12 -8.80 -15.32
N GLU A 89 6.65 -9.97 -15.81
CA GLU A 89 7.50 -11.00 -16.43
C GLU A 89 8.08 -10.56 -17.78
N VAL A 90 7.43 -9.62 -18.46
CA VAL A 90 7.83 -9.15 -19.81
C VAL A 90 8.66 -7.89 -19.73
N CYS A 91 8.59 -7.14 -18.63
CA CYS A 91 9.28 -5.87 -18.40
C CYS A 91 10.79 -5.96 -18.69
N PRO A 92 11.34 -5.13 -19.59
CA PRO A 92 12.77 -5.14 -19.92
C PRO A 92 13.65 -4.83 -18.71
N GLY A 93 13.24 -3.87 -17.88
CA GLY A 93 13.97 -3.48 -16.68
C GLY A 93 14.09 -4.61 -15.65
N LEU A 94 13.01 -5.39 -15.44
CA LEU A 94 13.04 -6.54 -14.51
C LEU A 94 13.84 -7.71 -15.08
N LYS A 95 13.78 -7.95 -16.41
CA LYS A 95 14.59 -8.98 -17.09
C LYS A 95 16.09 -8.72 -17.00
N GLN A 96 16.50 -7.48 -16.97
CA GLN A 96 17.90 -7.06 -16.79
C GLN A 96 18.37 -7.14 -15.34
N GLY A 97 17.55 -7.68 -14.43
CA GLY A 97 17.87 -7.81 -13.01
C GLY A 97 17.45 -6.62 -12.16
N GLY A 98 16.73 -5.64 -12.73
CA GLY A 98 16.17 -4.54 -11.96
C GLY A 98 15.15 -5.00 -10.90
N VAL A 99 14.97 -4.19 -9.89
CA VAL A 99 14.01 -4.43 -8.79
C VAL A 99 12.93 -3.35 -8.81
N LEU A 100 11.66 -3.78 -8.79
CA LEU A 100 10.53 -2.87 -8.65
C LEU A 100 10.40 -2.43 -7.19
N ASN A 101 10.79 -1.21 -6.91
CA ASN A 101 10.64 -0.60 -5.58
C ASN A 101 9.30 0.15 -5.51
N LEU A 102 8.40 -0.35 -4.67
CA LEU A 102 7.09 0.25 -4.44
C LEU A 102 7.20 1.37 -3.39
N VAL A 103 7.24 2.61 -3.86
CA VAL A 103 7.25 3.80 -2.98
C VAL A 103 5.89 3.96 -2.29
N ARG A 104 4.81 3.70 -3.04
CA ARG A 104 3.44 3.74 -2.52
C ARG A 104 2.67 2.54 -3.03
N ARG A 105 2.16 1.72 -2.12
CA ARG A 105 1.29 0.58 -2.46
C ARG A 105 -0.15 1.00 -2.72
N PHE A 106 -0.57 2.10 -2.10
CA PHE A 106 -1.89 2.67 -2.21
C PHE A 106 -1.80 4.13 -2.64
N VAL A 107 -2.76 4.54 -3.45
CA VAL A 107 -2.92 5.93 -3.86
C VAL A 107 -4.24 6.44 -3.31
N GLU A 108 -4.18 7.57 -2.62
CA GLU A 108 -5.35 8.23 -2.06
C GLU A 108 -6.09 9.00 -3.16
N LEU A 109 -7.32 8.57 -3.44
CA LEU A 109 -8.16 9.12 -4.49
C LEU A 109 -9.44 9.73 -3.92
N SER A 110 -9.82 10.88 -4.44
CA SER A 110 -11.11 11.52 -4.18
C SER A 110 -12.07 11.21 -5.33
N CYS A 111 -13.14 10.50 -5.05
CA CYS A 111 -14.13 10.08 -6.03
C CYS A 111 -15.54 10.10 -5.44
N ASN A 112 -16.55 9.95 -6.30
CA ASN A 112 -17.90 9.68 -5.85
C ASN A 112 -18.04 8.21 -5.42
N ALA A 113 -18.88 7.95 -4.42
CA ALA A 113 -19.08 6.60 -3.88
C ALA A 113 -19.46 5.56 -4.96
N ASN A 114 -20.16 5.98 -6.02
CA ASN A 114 -20.53 5.07 -7.13
C ASN A 114 -19.38 4.74 -8.10
N ASN A 115 -18.31 5.53 -8.12
CA ASN A 115 -17.20 5.42 -9.08
C ASN A 115 -15.87 5.11 -8.38
N ILE A 116 -15.89 4.30 -7.36
CA ILE A 116 -14.66 3.89 -6.67
C ILE A 116 -14.00 2.79 -7.49
N PRO A 117 -12.77 2.98 -8.00
CA PRO A 117 -12.03 1.91 -8.66
C PRO A 117 -11.56 0.88 -7.64
N GLU A 118 -11.70 -0.41 -7.93
CA GLU A 118 -11.22 -1.47 -7.05
C GLU A 118 -9.69 -1.51 -6.99
N LYS A 119 -9.04 -1.20 -8.12
CA LYS A 119 -7.58 -1.16 -8.28
C LYS A 119 -7.18 -0.20 -9.40
N LEU A 120 -6.01 0.37 -9.32
CA LEU A 120 -5.36 1.07 -10.42
C LEU A 120 -4.40 0.09 -11.11
N GLN A 121 -4.31 0.16 -12.43
CA GLN A 121 -3.43 -0.71 -13.21
C GLN A 121 -2.39 0.13 -13.94
N TYR A 122 -1.15 -0.34 -13.91
CA TYR A 122 -0.05 0.22 -14.68
C TYR A 122 0.69 -0.88 -15.43
N ASP A 123 0.95 -0.68 -16.71
CA ASP A 123 1.66 -1.63 -17.56
C ASP A 123 3.17 -1.33 -17.56
N LEU A 124 3.97 -2.36 -17.26
CA LEU A 124 5.42 -2.27 -17.18
C LEU A 124 6.15 -2.65 -18.48
N ILE A 125 5.43 -2.89 -19.59
CA ILE A 125 6.03 -3.39 -20.85
C ILE A 125 7.16 -2.51 -21.36
N GLU A 126 7.02 -1.19 -21.24
CA GLU A 126 7.98 -0.20 -21.75
C GLU A 126 8.91 0.37 -20.68
N SER A 127 8.87 -0.18 -19.45
CA SER A 127 9.63 0.39 -18.34
C SER A 127 11.05 -0.18 -18.28
N GLU A 128 12.05 0.71 -18.13
CA GLU A 128 13.46 0.40 -18.04
C GLU A 128 14.03 0.64 -16.63
N ILE A 129 15.26 0.16 -16.39
CA ILE A 129 15.97 0.42 -15.13
C ILE A 129 16.27 1.90 -15.00
N GLY A 130 15.88 2.51 -13.89
CA GLY A 130 15.99 3.94 -13.59
C GLY A 130 14.70 4.71 -13.77
N ASP A 131 13.67 4.09 -14.34
CA ASP A 131 12.38 4.74 -14.53
C ASP A 131 11.64 4.94 -13.22
N SER A 132 10.95 6.09 -13.15
CA SER A 132 10.09 6.46 -12.03
C SER A 132 8.65 6.55 -12.51
N ILE A 133 7.83 5.64 -12.03
CA ILE A 133 6.40 5.59 -12.34
C ILE A 133 5.68 6.62 -11.48
N LYS A 134 5.14 7.65 -12.13
CA LYS A 134 4.40 8.75 -11.50
C LYS A 134 2.91 8.53 -11.61
N ILE A 135 2.14 9.26 -10.79
CA ILE A 135 0.67 9.17 -10.81
C ILE A 135 0.09 9.62 -12.16
N SER A 136 0.72 10.56 -12.85
CA SER A 136 0.31 11.02 -14.18
C SER A 136 0.39 9.95 -15.27
N SER A 137 1.23 8.94 -15.09
CA SER A 137 1.37 7.81 -16.02
C SER A 137 0.33 6.71 -15.80
N ILE A 138 -0.45 6.79 -14.73
CA ILE A 138 -1.48 5.79 -14.40
C ILE A 138 -2.83 6.26 -14.94
N GLU A 139 -3.52 5.39 -15.67
CA GLU A 139 -4.86 5.68 -16.16
C GLU A 139 -5.87 5.75 -15.02
N LEU A 140 -6.42 6.94 -14.80
CA LEU A 140 -7.45 7.17 -13.81
C LEU A 140 -8.84 7.13 -14.48
N PRO A 141 -9.82 6.44 -13.88
CA PRO A 141 -11.20 6.46 -14.37
C PRO A 141 -11.82 7.86 -14.32
N GLU A 142 -12.86 8.08 -15.14
CA GLU A 142 -13.56 9.36 -15.15
C GLU A 142 -14.17 9.73 -13.80
N GLY A 143 -13.94 10.98 -13.36
CA GLY A 143 -14.47 11.49 -12.11
C GLY A 143 -13.63 11.15 -10.86
N VAL A 144 -12.50 10.48 -11.02
CA VAL A 144 -11.53 10.16 -9.97
C VAL A 144 -10.35 11.14 -10.04
N LYS A 145 -9.97 11.70 -8.90
CA LYS A 145 -8.83 12.62 -8.80
C LYS A 145 -7.94 12.22 -7.63
N PRO A 146 -6.62 12.27 -7.79
CA PRO A 146 -5.73 12.09 -6.65
C PRO A 146 -5.95 13.21 -5.63
N THR A 147 -5.87 12.91 -4.35
CA THR A 147 -5.99 13.91 -3.27
C THR A 147 -4.84 14.91 -3.32
N ILE A 148 -3.65 14.42 -3.69
CA ILE A 148 -2.46 15.25 -3.86
C ILE A 148 -2.41 15.68 -5.33
N THR A 149 -2.79 16.91 -5.63
CA THR A 149 -2.73 17.51 -6.97
C THR A 149 -1.59 18.50 -7.15
N ASP A 150 -0.97 18.94 -6.04
CA ASP A 150 0.06 19.97 -6.05
C ASP A 150 1.38 19.51 -6.68
N ARG A 151 1.61 18.22 -6.72
CA ARG A 151 2.83 17.61 -7.29
C ARG A 151 2.53 16.25 -7.89
N ASP A 152 3.28 15.93 -8.95
CA ASP A 152 3.29 14.62 -9.56
C ASP A 152 4.20 13.68 -8.75
N PHE A 153 3.61 12.90 -7.86
CA PHE A 153 4.35 12.04 -6.96
C PHE A 153 4.65 10.67 -7.58
N VAL A 154 5.79 10.12 -7.17
CA VAL A 154 6.23 8.80 -7.60
C VAL A 154 5.49 7.71 -6.83
N VAL A 155 4.99 6.73 -7.56
CA VAL A 155 4.27 5.56 -7.02
C VAL A 155 5.21 4.35 -6.93
N ALA A 156 6.02 4.12 -7.95
CA ALA A 156 7.05 3.08 -7.95
C ALA A 156 8.29 3.52 -8.74
N THR A 157 9.41 2.86 -8.50
CA THR A 157 10.66 3.06 -9.23
C THR A 157 11.28 1.72 -9.59
N LEU A 158 11.88 1.64 -10.77
CA LEU A 158 12.71 0.52 -11.20
C LEU A 158 14.17 0.84 -10.89
N VAL A 159 14.75 0.18 -9.89
CA VAL A 159 16.14 0.41 -9.48
C VAL A 159 17.03 -0.75 -9.92
N PRO A 160 18.31 -0.51 -10.24
CA PRO A 160 19.25 -1.59 -10.49
C PRO A 160 19.41 -2.45 -9.23
N PRO A 161 19.78 -3.72 -9.36
CA PRO A 161 20.06 -4.55 -8.21
C PRO A 161 21.23 -3.96 -7.43
N THR A 162 21.09 -3.85 -6.12
CA THR A 162 22.21 -3.51 -5.24
C THR A 162 23.11 -4.73 -5.19
N ILE A 163 24.24 -4.69 -5.92
CA ILE A 163 25.32 -5.63 -5.71
C ILE A 163 25.98 -5.15 -4.42
N GLU A 164 25.80 -5.88 -3.32
CA GLU A 164 26.69 -5.77 -2.18
C GLU A 164 28.08 -6.19 -2.67
N VAL A 165 28.92 -5.22 -3.00
CA VAL A 165 30.34 -5.43 -3.12
C VAL A 165 30.77 -5.60 -1.66
N GLU A 166 30.98 -6.85 -1.24
CA GLU A 166 31.81 -7.12 -0.06
C GLU A 166 33.14 -6.40 -0.33
N GLU A 167 33.35 -5.27 0.32
CA GLU A 167 34.66 -4.65 0.41
C GLU A 167 35.54 -5.66 1.15
N GLU A 168 36.30 -6.44 0.39
CA GLU A 168 37.47 -7.13 0.89
C GLU A 168 38.34 -6.06 1.55
N LYS A 169 38.38 -6.07 2.88
CA LYS A 169 39.37 -5.32 3.64
C LYS A 169 40.75 -5.73 3.14
N PRO A 170 41.62 -4.78 2.73
CA PRO A 170 43.00 -5.12 2.48
C PRO A 170 43.57 -5.68 3.79
N GLU A 171 44.06 -6.89 3.76
CA GLU A 171 44.92 -7.43 4.78
C GLU A 171 46.16 -6.56 4.80
N GLU A 172 46.35 -5.74 5.85
CA GLU A 172 47.63 -5.14 6.19
C GLU A 172 48.57 -6.30 6.59
N GLU A 173 49.42 -6.67 5.63
CA GLU A 173 50.64 -7.45 5.92
C GLU A 173 51.48 -6.69 6.95
N GLY A 174 51.58 -7.29 8.13
CA GLY A 174 52.48 -6.85 9.15
C GLY A 174 53.94 -7.01 8.69
N GLU A 175 54.66 -5.94 8.56
CA GLU A 175 56.13 -5.97 8.61
C GLU A 175 56.57 -5.99 10.06
N GLU A 176 57.12 -7.15 10.45
CA GLU A 176 58.07 -7.31 11.57
C GLU A 176 59.35 -6.55 11.26
N GLU A 177 59.73 -5.63 12.08
CA GLU A 177 61.14 -5.26 12.22
C GLU A 177 61.60 -5.44 13.67
N ILE A 178 62.42 -6.46 13.76
CA ILE A 178 63.28 -6.81 14.88
C ILE A 178 64.54 -5.96 14.78
N GLU A 179 64.90 -5.29 15.85
CA GLU A 179 66.27 -4.97 16.22
C GLU A 179 66.21 -4.35 17.62
N GLY A 180 66.79 -4.87 18.60
CA GLY A 180 68.10 -5.45 18.77
C GLY A 180 68.92 -4.50 19.64
N THR A 181 69.26 -5.08 20.76
CA THR A 181 70.56 -4.85 21.51
C THR A 181 70.79 -3.62 22.38
N GLU A 182 71.16 -4.00 23.60
CA GLU A 182 72.27 -3.51 24.45
C GLU A 182 72.04 -2.18 25.16
N GLY A 183 72.23 -2.03 26.39
CA GLY A 183 73.21 -2.60 27.34
C GLY A 183 73.47 -1.57 28.44
N VAL A 184 73.92 -2.05 29.56
CA VAL A 184 74.50 -1.48 30.76
C VAL A 184 73.53 -1.15 31.90
#